data_34bc4a136d79e5bced8a41eaa3ed9c14
#
_entry.id   34bc4a136d79e5bced8a41eaa3ed9c14
#
_cell.length_a   1.000
_cell.length_b   1.000
_cell.length_c   1.000
_cell.angle_alpha   90.00
_cell.angle_beta   90.00
_cell.angle_gamma   90.00
#
_symmetry.space_group_name_H-M   'P 1'
#
loop_
_entity.id
_entity.type
_entity.pdbx_description
1 polymer ?
#
loop_
_entity_poly.entity_id
_entity_poly.type
_entity_poly.pdbx_seq_one_letter_code
_entity_poly.pdbx_strand_id
1 'polypeptide(L)'
;MPTQLAATAALHPARPIRRTARLANALLGDDSLQRRTLALLGLAALVTTTVVLLLVYAVSIGVADGRQVAALTALFFTFIAGFYGVIRSGLNRRFADPTLSMPQTILGQTLIAAAYALTGPVHGATVIMLALVMVFGMFRLRPTAVRHACIYTVSLMGVVMYACAVKDPSHYPARQEIFNFVLTAIVMLAISALSSRLSLMRTRLKTQKIALEQALAHIKEMAARDELTGLPNRRRMMTLLQEHATRYARGGPRFYVCIIDLDHFKNINDTYGHAAGDAVLRAFAAQAQVVLRATDMIGRWGGEEFLLLLPESPPGEPTLAVARLRDSLADMPASQLLPEVRVRFSAGFARYEEGEPIDQAIERADRALYAAKSAGRNRSVVL
;
A
#
# COMPACT_ATOMS: atom_id res chain seq x y z
N MET A 1 54.22 -26.15 -6.62
CA MET A 1 54.01 -24.82 -6.01
C MET A 1 52.50 -24.55 -6.03
N PRO A 2 51.86 -24.48 -4.88
CA PRO A 2 50.41 -24.31 -4.80
C PRO A 2 50.07 -22.83 -4.62
N THR A 3 49.14 -22.33 -5.45
CA THR A 3 48.63 -20.98 -5.40
C THR A 3 47.42 -20.92 -4.45
N GLN A 4 47.45 -20.04 -3.50
CA GLN A 4 46.52 -19.82 -2.43
C GLN A 4 45.14 -19.37 -2.95
N LEU A 5 44.09 -20.12 -2.56
CA LEU A 5 42.73 -19.70 -2.58
C LEU A 5 42.51 -18.74 -1.40
N ALA A 6 42.31 -17.46 -1.72
CA ALA A 6 41.87 -16.47 -0.76
C ALA A 6 40.37 -16.67 -0.44
N ALA A 7 40.12 -17.13 0.76
CA ALA A 7 38.78 -17.21 1.32
C ALA A 7 38.24 -15.79 1.53
N THR A 8 37.26 -15.40 0.75
CA THR A 8 36.43 -14.19 0.98
C THR A 8 35.52 -14.46 2.17
N ALA A 9 35.93 -14.02 3.34
CA ALA A 9 35.09 -14.01 4.54
C ALA A 9 33.90 -13.09 4.32
N ALA A 10 32.72 -13.67 4.24
CA ALA A 10 31.47 -12.94 4.27
C ALA A 10 31.37 -12.16 5.59
N LEU A 11 31.52 -10.85 5.52
CA LEU A 11 31.20 -9.91 6.58
C LEU A 11 29.70 -10.00 6.89
N HIS A 12 29.33 -10.79 7.89
CA HIS A 12 28.02 -10.69 8.53
C HIS A 12 27.91 -9.30 9.16
N PRO A 13 26.91 -8.46 8.80
CA PRO A 13 26.68 -7.21 9.51
C PRO A 13 26.29 -7.54 10.95
N ALA A 14 27.10 -7.03 11.88
CA ALA A 14 26.90 -7.15 13.30
C ALA A 14 25.48 -6.74 13.73
N ARG A 15 24.84 -7.53 14.57
CA ARG A 15 23.53 -7.32 15.19
C ARG A 15 23.58 -6.36 16.38
N PRO A 16 23.44 -5.02 16.24
CA PRO A 16 23.14 -4.14 17.36
C PRO A 16 21.63 -3.95 17.58
N ILE A 17 20.77 -4.58 16.77
CA ILE A 17 19.33 -4.25 16.64
C ILE A 17 18.46 -4.81 17.77
N ARG A 18 18.92 -5.79 18.56
CA ARG A 18 18.04 -6.44 19.56
C ARG A 18 17.76 -5.63 20.82
N ARG A 19 18.70 -4.78 21.31
CA ARG A 19 18.48 -3.98 22.54
C ARG A 19 17.60 -2.75 22.27
N THR A 20 17.85 -2.03 21.19
CA THR A 20 17.05 -0.86 20.78
C THR A 20 15.63 -1.24 20.41
N ALA A 21 15.43 -2.39 19.74
CA ALA A 21 14.10 -2.91 19.43
C ALA A 21 13.32 -3.32 20.69
N ARG A 22 13.98 -3.91 21.68
CA ARG A 22 13.35 -4.26 22.97
C ARG A 22 12.94 -3.02 23.76
N LEU A 23 13.79 -2.00 23.82
CA LEU A 23 13.47 -0.73 24.47
C LEU A 23 12.34 0.00 23.74
N ALA A 24 12.36 0.03 22.41
CA ALA A 24 11.30 0.61 21.61
C ALA A 24 9.96 -0.13 21.82
N ASN A 25 9.96 -1.47 21.90
CA ASN A 25 8.75 -2.25 22.20
C ASN A 25 8.25 -2.01 23.62
N ALA A 26 9.14 -1.92 24.60
CA ALA A 26 8.77 -1.64 26.00
C ALA A 26 8.13 -0.26 26.15
N LEU A 27 8.67 0.77 25.46
CA LEU A 27 8.20 2.15 25.57
C LEU A 27 6.99 2.42 24.66
N LEU A 28 6.99 1.89 23.43
CA LEU A 28 5.99 2.23 22.41
C LEU A 28 4.93 1.13 22.20
N GLY A 29 5.10 -0.05 22.82
CA GLY A 29 4.18 -1.18 22.64
C GLY A 29 4.41 -1.94 21.33
N ASP A 30 3.64 -3.02 21.10
CA ASP A 30 3.79 -3.92 19.96
C ASP A 30 2.81 -3.58 18.81
N ASP A 31 1.73 -2.86 19.08
CA ASP A 31 0.72 -2.46 18.11
C ASP A 31 1.16 -1.23 17.30
N SER A 32 1.00 -1.30 15.99
CA SER A 32 1.41 -0.24 15.06
C SER A 32 0.69 1.10 15.31
N LEU A 33 -0.59 1.07 15.69
CA LEU A 33 -1.37 2.26 16.04
C LEU A 33 -0.87 2.86 17.35
N GLN A 34 -0.65 2.03 18.37
CA GLN A 34 -0.13 2.44 19.67
C GLN A 34 1.25 3.08 19.53
N ARG A 35 2.15 2.46 18.75
CA ARG A 35 3.49 3.00 18.46
C ARG A 35 3.44 4.39 17.85
N ARG A 36 2.60 4.56 16.81
CA ARG A 36 2.44 5.87 16.16
C ARG A 36 1.89 6.92 17.13
N THR A 37 0.91 6.56 17.95
CA THR A 37 0.29 7.48 18.89
C THR A 37 1.26 7.88 20.00
N LEU A 38 2.04 6.94 20.56
CA LEU A 38 3.04 7.20 21.59
C LEU A 38 4.25 7.98 21.04
N ALA A 39 4.68 7.72 19.81
CA ALA A 39 5.73 8.52 19.17
C ALA A 39 5.32 9.99 19.01
N LEU A 40 4.04 10.24 18.64
CA LEU A 40 3.50 11.60 18.54
C LEU A 40 3.34 12.27 19.92
N LEU A 41 2.99 11.51 20.96
CA LEU A 41 2.99 12.00 22.35
C LEU A 41 4.42 12.35 22.77
N GLY A 42 5.43 11.57 22.40
CA GLY A 42 6.84 11.87 22.62
C GLY A 42 7.28 13.19 21.97
N LEU A 43 6.80 13.47 20.76
CA LEU A 43 7.03 14.77 20.10
C LEU A 43 6.35 15.93 20.85
N ALA A 44 5.13 15.73 21.33
CA ALA A 44 4.45 16.72 22.19
C ALA A 44 5.20 16.93 23.49
N ALA A 45 5.73 15.87 24.10
CA ALA A 45 6.57 15.96 25.29
C ALA A 45 7.87 16.76 25.04
N LEU A 46 8.50 16.58 23.89
CA LEU A 46 9.67 17.36 23.48
C LEU A 46 9.36 18.86 23.40
N VAL A 47 8.26 19.22 22.72
CA VAL A 47 7.80 20.61 22.63
C VAL A 47 7.50 21.17 24.04
N THR A 48 6.81 20.40 24.87
CA THR A 48 6.52 20.80 26.26
C THR A 48 7.80 21.02 27.05
N THR A 49 8.80 20.16 26.93
CA THR A 49 10.10 20.31 27.59
C THR A 49 10.79 21.60 27.15
N THR A 50 10.72 21.96 25.87
CA THR A 50 11.24 23.23 25.37
C THR A 50 10.53 24.43 26.02
N VAL A 51 9.20 24.37 26.15
CA VAL A 51 8.41 25.40 26.86
C VAL A 51 8.84 25.53 28.31
N VAL A 52 8.99 24.39 29.00
CA VAL A 52 9.45 24.39 30.40
C VAL A 52 10.85 24.97 30.56
N LEU A 53 11.78 24.69 29.66
CA LEU A 53 13.12 25.29 29.67
C LEU A 53 13.06 26.80 29.52
N LEU A 54 12.18 27.34 28.66
CA LEU A 54 11.96 28.75 28.51
C LEU A 54 11.36 29.37 29.80
N LEU A 55 10.42 28.70 30.45
CA LEU A 55 9.85 29.15 31.73
C LEU A 55 10.88 29.14 32.86
N VAL A 56 11.74 28.12 32.93
CA VAL A 56 12.86 28.06 33.88
C VAL A 56 13.85 29.21 33.65
N TYR A 57 14.14 29.50 32.38
CA TYR A 57 14.94 30.66 32.01
C TYR A 57 14.28 31.98 32.46
N ALA A 58 12.96 32.13 32.27
CA ALA A 58 12.22 33.30 32.73
C ALA A 58 12.31 33.50 34.28
N VAL A 59 12.33 32.39 35.05
CA VAL A 59 12.58 32.42 36.48
C VAL A 59 14.02 32.89 36.80
N SER A 60 15.01 32.37 36.06
CA SER A 60 16.43 32.71 36.29
C SER A 60 16.76 34.16 36.07
N ILE A 61 16.03 34.87 35.22
CA ILE A 61 16.15 36.31 34.95
C ILE A 61 15.19 37.17 35.80
N GLY A 62 14.48 36.55 36.76
CA GLY A 62 13.61 37.23 37.69
C GLY A 62 12.26 37.72 37.12
N VAL A 63 11.86 37.23 35.94
CA VAL A 63 10.64 37.66 35.24
C VAL A 63 9.41 36.83 35.66
N ALA A 64 9.60 35.63 36.18
CA ALA A 64 8.52 34.72 36.58
C ALA A 64 8.74 34.18 37.98
N ASP A 65 7.64 33.90 38.71
CA ASP A 65 7.68 33.28 40.03
C ASP A 65 8.03 31.80 39.96
N GLY A 66 9.12 31.37 40.62
CA GLY A 66 9.63 30.02 40.55
C GLY A 66 8.65 28.95 41.08
N ARG A 67 7.80 29.29 42.12
CA ARG A 67 6.82 28.35 42.65
C ARG A 67 5.69 28.09 41.67
N GLN A 68 5.21 29.16 41.00
CA GLN A 68 4.14 29.07 40.03
C GLN A 68 4.61 28.28 38.78
N VAL A 69 5.83 28.58 38.32
CA VAL A 69 6.43 27.84 37.17
C VAL A 69 6.66 26.37 37.53
N ALA A 70 7.12 26.05 38.74
CA ALA A 70 7.28 24.67 39.20
C ALA A 70 5.95 23.93 39.26
N ALA A 71 4.88 24.56 39.75
CA ALA A 71 3.55 23.97 39.77
C ALA A 71 3.00 23.73 38.38
N LEU A 72 3.16 24.68 37.45
CA LEU A 72 2.75 24.54 36.06
C LEU A 72 3.55 23.44 35.35
N THR A 73 4.85 23.37 35.59
CA THR A 73 5.73 22.30 35.05
C THR A 73 5.31 20.92 35.54
N ALA A 74 5.03 20.77 36.84
CA ALA A 74 4.53 19.54 37.41
C ALA A 74 3.21 19.10 36.75
N LEU A 75 2.30 20.05 36.51
CA LEU A 75 1.03 19.83 35.85
C LEU A 75 1.22 19.36 34.40
N PHE A 76 2.11 19.98 33.60
CA PHE A 76 2.46 19.57 32.26
C PHE A 76 2.90 18.09 32.20
N PHE A 77 3.88 17.71 33.04
CA PHE A 77 4.39 16.36 33.04
C PHE A 77 3.39 15.34 33.58
N THR A 78 2.55 15.73 34.54
CA THR A 78 1.45 14.88 35.05
C THR A 78 0.47 14.54 33.93
N PHE A 79 0.09 15.49 33.09
CA PHE A 79 -0.81 15.25 31.97
C PHE A 79 -0.16 14.38 30.87
N ILE A 80 1.10 14.61 30.54
CA ILE A 80 1.84 13.77 29.59
C ILE A 80 1.90 12.33 30.10
N ALA A 81 2.23 12.13 31.37
CA ALA A 81 2.25 10.82 32.00
C ALA A 81 0.87 10.15 32.01
N GLY A 82 -0.19 10.91 32.30
CA GLY A 82 -1.57 10.47 32.24
C GLY A 82 -1.97 9.99 30.85
N PHE A 83 -1.72 10.78 29.81
CA PHE A 83 -1.98 10.36 28.42
C PHE A 83 -1.14 9.15 28.02
N TYR A 84 0.12 9.09 28.42
CA TYR A 84 0.97 7.92 28.19
C TYR A 84 0.36 6.67 28.84
N GLY A 85 -0.05 6.75 30.10
CA GLY A 85 -0.68 5.64 30.81
C GLY A 85 -1.98 5.16 30.15
N VAL A 86 -2.86 6.09 29.75
CA VAL A 86 -4.11 5.77 29.06
C VAL A 86 -3.87 5.11 27.69
N ILE A 87 -2.89 5.59 26.94
CA ILE A 87 -2.56 5.02 25.62
C ILE A 87 -1.84 3.67 25.80
N ARG A 88 -0.93 3.57 26.77
CA ARG A 88 -0.15 2.34 27.02
C ARG A 88 -1.00 1.20 27.56
N SER A 89 -1.99 1.50 28.41
CA SER A 89 -2.96 0.51 28.90
C SER A 89 -4.00 0.07 27.85
N GLY A 90 -4.06 0.74 26.72
CA GLY A 90 -5.07 0.48 25.67
C GLY A 90 -6.47 1.03 25.98
N LEU A 91 -6.65 1.73 27.11
CA LEU A 91 -7.94 2.32 27.51
C LEU A 91 -8.42 3.36 26.48
N ASN A 92 -7.50 4.01 25.78
CA ASN A 92 -7.79 4.96 24.70
C ASN A 92 -8.64 4.36 23.57
N ARG A 93 -8.64 3.03 23.38
CA ARG A 93 -9.45 2.36 22.34
C ARG A 93 -10.96 2.43 22.59
N ARG A 94 -11.38 2.79 23.80
CA ARG A 94 -12.79 2.98 24.17
C ARG A 94 -13.33 4.34 23.73
N PHE A 95 -12.47 5.27 23.34
CA PHE A 95 -12.89 6.62 22.92
C PHE A 95 -13.09 6.68 21.41
N ALA A 96 -13.96 7.58 20.97
CA ALA A 96 -14.23 7.84 19.55
C ALA A 96 -12.99 8.30 18.77
N ASP A 97 -12.07 9.00 19.43
CA ASP A 97 -10.71 9.28 18.94
C ASP A 97 -9.68 8.55 19.79
N PRO A 98 -9.21 7.35 19.37
CA PRO A 98 -8.21 6.59 20.11
C PRO A 98 -6.85 7.28 20.22
N THR A 99 -6.60 8.32 19.41
CA THR A 99 -5.34 9.10 19.48
C THR A 99 -5.37 10.15 20.58
N LEU A 100 -6.54 10.44 21.14
CA LEU A 100 -6.79 11.49 22.14
C LEU A 100 -6.25 12.86 21.72
N SER A 101 -6.24 13.12 20.39
CA SER A 101 -5.62 14.32 19.82
C SER A 101 -6.33 15.61 20.25
N MET A 102 -7.66 15.60 20.27
CA MET A 102 -8.44 16.77 20.69
C MET A 102 -8.24 17.13 22.17
N PRO A 103 -8.37 16.18 23.13
CA PRO A 103 -8.07 16.43 24.55
C PRO A 103 -6.65 16.95 24.77
N GLN A 104 -5.65 16.34 24.12
CA GLN A 104 -4.25 16.79 24.21
C GLN A 104 -4.08 18.22 23.72
N THR A 105 -4.71 18.60 22.59
CA THR A 105 -4.65 19.95 22.02
C THR A 105 -5.29 20.97 22.95
N ILE A 106 -6.51 20.74 23.40
CA ILE A 106 -7.24 21.64 24.30
C ILE A 106 -6.46 21.85 25.61
N LEU A 107 -5.97 20.77 26.20
CA LEU A 107 -5.20 20.85 27.43
C LEU A 107 -3.88 21.61 27.22
N GLY A 108 -3.14 21.32 26.13
CA GLY A 108 -1.93 22.05 25.79
C GLY A 108 -2.17 23.55 25.65
N GLN A 109 -3.26 23.94 24.95
CA GLN A 109 -3.66 25.36 24.82
C GLN A 109 -3.97 26.00 26.17
N THR A 110 -4.69 25.28 27.04
CA THR A 110 -5.03 25.79 28.39
C THR A 110 -3.79 26.02 29.24
N LEU A 111 -2.83 25.10 29.21
CA LEU A 111 -1.59 25.21 29.97
C LEU A 111 -0.69 26.33 29.43
N ILE A 112 -0.65 26.54 28.12
CA ILE A 112 0.09 27.67 27.52
C ILE A 112 -0.59 29.02 27.87
N ALA A 113 -1.92 29.06 27.87
CA ALA A 113 -2.64 30.26 28.34
C ALA A 113 -2.36 30.56 29.83
N ALA A 114 -2.21 29.54 30.67
CA ALA A 114 -1.73 29.75 32.04
C ALA A 114 -0.29 30.21 32.09
N ALA A 115 0.62 29.70 31.25
CA ALA A 115 1.99 30.19 31.14
C ALA A 115 2.04 31.66 30.70
N TYR A 116 1.14 32.08 29.78
CA TYR A 116 0.99 33.48 29.37
C TYR A 116 0.81 34.40 30.59
N ALA A 117 -0.11 34.03 31.47
CA ALA A 117 -0.41 34.84 32.67
C ALA A 117 0.74 34.86 33.71
N LEU A 118 1.70 33.95 33.64
CA LEU A 118 2.81 33.84 34.58
C LEU A 118 4.12 34.48 34.08
N THR A 119 4.21 34.80 32.79
CA THR A 119 5.48 35.21 32.16
C THR A 119 5.67 36.73 32.10
N GLY A 120 4.77 37.54 32.68
CA GLY A 120 4.90 38.98 32.83
C GLY A 120 5.38 39.66 31.55
N PRO A 121 6.51 40.42 31.59
CA PRO A 121 6.98 41.19 30.46
C PRO A 121 7.27 40.44 29.15
N VAL A 122 7.49 39.11 29.23
CA VAL A 122 7.85 38.28 28.07
C VAL A 122 6.68 37.39 27.56
N HIS A 123 5.46 37.65 28.05
CA HIS A 123 4.24 36.84 27.73
C HIS A 123 3.96 36.71 26.23
N GLY A 124 4.34 37.69 25.40
CA GLY A 124 4.15 37.65 23.94
C GLY A 124 4.79 36.43 23.26
N ALA A 125 5.88 35.89 23.82
CA ALA A 125 6.54 34.72 23.29
C ALA A 125 5.67 33.46 23.37
N THR A 126 4.74 33.36 24.34
CA THR A 126 3.85 32.21 24.52
C THR A 126 2.79 32.09 23.41
N VAL A 127 2.45 33.17 22.72
CA VAL A 127 1.55 33.15 21.56
C VAL A 127 2.11 32.31 20.44
N ILE A 128 3.43 32.28 20.26
CA ILE A 128 4.09 31.41 19.27
C ILE A 128 3.89 29.93 19.63
N MET A 129 3.90 29.61 20.93
CA MET A 129 3.70 28.23 21.40
C MET A 129 2.27 27.74 21.14
N LEU A 130 1.27 28.61 21.24
CA LEU A 130 -0.11 28.31 20.87
C LEU A 130 -0.21 27.91 19.40
N ALA A 131 0.43 28.68 18.52
CA ALA A 131 0.49 28.39 17.09
C ALA A 131 1.18 27.03 16.82
N LEU A 132 2.29 26.76 17.50
CA LEU A 132 3.03 25.50 17.33
C LEU A 132 2.19 24.27 17.70
N VAL A 133 1.49 24.29 18.84
CA VAL A 133 0.57 23.21 19.25
C VAL A 133 -0.53 23.02 18.22
N MET A 134 -1.09 24.09 17.68
CA MET A 134 -2.13 24.01 16.66
C MET A 134 -1.61 23.46 15.31
N VAL A 135 -0.40 23.81 14.91
CA VAL A 135 0.24 23.24 13.71
C VAL A 135 0.39 21.72 13.85
N PHE A 136 0.85 21.20 15.00
CA PHE A 136 0.87 19.77 15.25
C PHE A 136 -0.53 19.16 15.27
N GLY A 137 -1.50 19.83 15.86
CA GLY A 137 -2.90 19.41 15.89
C GLY A 137 -3.51 19.26 14.49
N MET A 138 -3.20 20.17 13.55
CA MET A 138 -3.80 20.15 12.21
C MET A 138 -3.41 18.92 11.37
N PHE A 139 -2.29 18.25 11.68
CA PHE A 139 -1.90 17.01 11.00
C PHE A 139 -2.68 15.79 11.50
N ARG A 140 -3.28 15.85 12.68
CA ARG A 140 -3.95 14.75 13.37
C ARG A 140 -5.47 14.91 13.41
N LEU A 141 -5.95 16.13 13.57
CA LEU A 141 -7.36 16.46 13.73
C LEU A 141 -8.06 16.65 12.38
N ARG A 142 -9.36 16.38 12.37
CA ARG A 142 -10.23 16.77 11.26
C ARG A 142 -10.34 18.29 11.18
N PRO A 143 -10.55 18.89 10.01
CA PRO A 143 -10.65 20.35 9.87
C PRO A 143 -11.70 21.00 10.79
N THR A 144 -12.82 20.33 11.03
CA THR A 144 -13.84 20.78 11.96
C THR A 144 -13.34 20.84 13.40
N ALA A 145 -12.58 19.84 13.84
CA ALA A 145 -11.98 19.80 15.17
C ALA A 145 -10.89 20.88 15.33
N VAL A 146 -10.08 21.12 14.29
CA VAL A 146 -9.11 22.23 14.28
C VAL A 146 -9.82 23.57 14.42
N ARG A 147 -10.91 23.78 13.70
CA ARG A 147 -11.71 25.02 13.81
C ARG A 147 -12.26 25.22 15.23
N HIS A 148 -12.82 24.18 15.86
CA HIS A 148 -13.27 24.27 17.25
C HIS A 148 -12.14 24.58 18.23
N ALA A 149 -10.98 23.93 18.04
CA ALA A 149 -9.80 24.21 18.86
C ALA A 149 -9.29 25.66 18.66
N CYS A 150 -9.30 26.20 17.42
CA CYS A 150 -8.97 27.60 17.16
C CYS A 150 -9.95 28.57 17.86
N ILE A 151 -11.26 28.32 17.76
CA ILE A 151 -12.28 29.14 18.43
C ILE A 151 -12.05 29.09 19.95
N TYR A 152 -11.84 27.90 20.51
CA TYR A 152 -11.54 27.73 21.93
C TYR A 152 -10.31 28.54 22.34
N THR A 153 -9.20 28.45 21.56
CA THR A 153 -7.96 29.18 21.85
C THR A 153 -8.15 30.70 21.85
N VAL A 154 -8.82 31.24 20.82
CA VAL A 154 -9.09 32.68 20.73
C VAL A 154 -9.96 33.14 21.90
N SER A 155 -11.02 32.41 22.25
CA SER A 155 -11.90 32.75 23.38
C SER A 155 -11.15 32.68 24.70
N LEU A 156 -10.37 31.63 24.95
CA LEU A 156 -9.56 31.47 26.17
C LEU A 156 -8.55 32.56 26.31
N MET A 157 -7.80 32.88 25.24
CA MET A 157 -6.79 33.93 25.26
C MET A 157 -7.39 35.34 25.45
N GLY A 158 -8.55 35.59 24.85
CA GLY A 158 -9.29 36.85 25.09
C GLY A 158 -9.64 37.05 26.58
N VAL A 159 -10.12 35.99 27.23
CA VAL A 159 -10.41 36.02 28.68
C VAL A 159 -9.15 36.25 29.50
N VAL A 160 -8.07 35.49 29.20
CA VAL A 160 -6.80 35.57 29.94
C VAL A 160 -6.16 36.94 29.77
N MET A 161 -6.04 37.44 28.54
CA MET A 161 -5.46 38.75 28.22
C MET A 161 -6.22 39.90 28.90
N TYR A 162 -7.57 39.83 28.85
CA TYR A 162 -8.42 40.81 29.54
C TYR A 162 -8.18 40.75 31.06
N ALA A 163 -8.17 39.59 31.67
CA ALA A 163 -7.96 39.43 33.09
C ALA A 163 -6.56 39.91 33.54
N CYS A 164 -5.53 39.65 32.76
CA CYS A 164 -4.16 40.16 33.01
C CYS A 164 -4.08 41.66 32.91
N ALA A 165 -4.66 42.25 31.86
CA ALA A 165 -4.69 43.72 31.67
C ALA A 165 -5.42 44.49 32.81
N VAL A 166 -6.49 43.87 33.38
CA VAL A 166 -7.22 44.44 34.51
C VAL A 166 -6.45 44.31 35.84
N LYS A 167 -5.80 43.12 36.05
CA LYS A 167 -5.12 42.84 37.32
C LYS A 167 -3.75 43.51 37.44
N ASP A 168 -3.00 43.57 36.35
CA ASP A 168 -1.64 44.04 36.32
C ASP A 168 -1.36 44.86 35.04
N PRO A 169 -1.88 46.09 34.94
CA PRO A 169 -1.70 46.96 33.76
C PRO A 169 -0.24 47.32 33.48
N SER A 170 0.65 47.17 34.47
CA SER A 170 2.06 47.52 34.37
C SER A 170 2.82 46.52 33.49
N HIS A 171 2.55 45.26 33.67
CA HIS A 171 3.17 44.19 32.87
C HIS A 171 2.32 43.76 31.65
N TYR A 172 1.00 44.07 31.65
CA TYR A 172 0.05 43.76 30.57
C TYR A 172 -0.69 45.03 30.09
N PRO A 173 -0.01 45.95 29.40
CA PRO A 173 -0.65 47.16 28.92
C PRO A 173 -1.77 46.86 27.91
N ALA A 174 -2.94 47.43 28.09
CA ALA A 174 -4.13 47.16 27.29
C ALA A 174 -3.90 47.26 25.76
N ARG A 175 -3.07 48.23 25.32
CA ARG A 175 -2.72 48.38 23.89
C ARG A 175 -1.94 47.19 23.36
N GLN A 176 -1.01 46.63 24.14
CA GLN A 176 -0.24 45.43 23.78
C GLN A 176 -1.11 44.19 23.80
N GLU A 177 -2.02 44.05 24.76
CA GLU A 177 -2.94 42.92 24.85
C GLU A 177 -3.92 42.91 23.68
N ILE A 178 -4.44 44.05 23.23
CA ILE A 178 -5.26 44.14 22.03
C ILE A 178 -4.46 43.66 20.80
N PHE A 179 -3.20 44.13 20.65
CA PHE A 179 -2.34 43.71 19.55
C PHE A 179 -2.09 42.19 19.57
N ASN A 180 -1.73 41.61 20.74
CA ASN A 180 -1.50 40.18 20.91
C ASN A 180 -2.77 39.37 20.65
N PHE A 181 -3.95 39.85 21.05
CA PHE A 181 -5.23 39.21 20.78
C PHE A 181 -5.55 39.17 19.29
N VAL A 182 -5.42 40.30 18.60
CA VAL A 182 -5.64 40.40 17.16
C VAL A 182 -4.68 39.48 16.41
N LEU A 183 -3.40 39.48 16.80
CA LEU A 183 -2.39 38.58 16.21
C LEU A 183 -2.76 37.09 16.43
N THR A 184 -3.17 36.75 17.65
CA THR A 184 -3.64 35.39 17.97
C THR A 184 -4.82 35.00 17.11
N ALA A 185 -5.82 35.84 16.95
CA ALA A 185 -6.99 35.61 16.14
C ALA A 185 -6.63 35.38 14.64
N ILE A 186 -5.76 36.23 14.09
CA ILE A 186 -5.28 36.12 12.71
C ILE A 186 -4.54 34.79 12.50
N VAL A 187 -3.62 34.43 13.40
CA VAL A 187 -2.86 33.16 13.32
C VAL A 187 -3.78 31.97 13.41
N MET A 188 -4.74 31.97 14.33
CA MET A 188 -5.71 30.84 14.45
C MET A 188 -6.62 30.71 13.22
N LEU A 189 -7.04 31.85 12.64
CA LEU A 189 -7.80 31.84 11.39
C LEU A 189 -6.98 31.25 10.23
N ALA A 190 -5.72 31.67 10.10
CA ALA A 190 -4.80 31.16 9.08
C ALA A 190 -4.57 29.64 9.22
N ILE A 191 -4.35 29.14 10.44
CA ILE A 191 -4.18 27.70 10.72
C ILE A 191 -5.46 26.94 10.37
N SER A 192 -6.64 27.46 10.73
CA SER A 192 -7.93 26.84 10.40
C SER A 192 -8.13 26.75 8.88
N ALA A 193 -7.83 27.81 8.14
CA ALA A 193 -7.91 27.84 6.68
C ALA A 193 -6.90 26.88 6.03
N LEU A 194 -5.66 26.87 6.51
CA LEU A 194 -4.60 25.96 6.03
C LEU A 194 -4.96 24.50 6.28
N SER A 195 -5.49 24.17 7.46
CA SER A 195 -5.97 22.82 7.80
C SER A 195 -7.04 22.34 6.81
N SER A 196 -8.00 23.20 6.48
CA SER A 196 -9.06 22.88 5.53
C SER A 196 -8.49 22.63 4.12
N ARG A 197 -7.58 23.48 3.65
CA ARG A 197 -6.91 23.30 2.35
C ARG A 197 -6.05 22.03 2.29
N LEU A 198 -5.29 21.76 3.35
CA LEU A 198 -4.47 20.55 3.45
C LEU A 198 -5.33 19.27 3.41
N SER A 199 -6.47 19.27 4.08
CA SER A 199 -7.41 18.16 4.06
C SER A 199 -7.98 17.90 2.65
N LEU A 200 -8.39 18.99 1.96
CA LEU A 200 -8.86 18.89 0.57
C LEU A 200 -7.77 18.36 -0.37
N MET A 201 -6.54 18.84 -0.21
CA MET A 201 -5.41 18.35 -1.02
C MET A 201 -5.14 16.86 -0.78
N ARG A 202 -5.14 16.41 0.48
CA ARG A 202 -4.97 14.99 0.83
C ARG A 202 -6.07 14.11 0.21
N THR A 203 -7.30 14.56 0.24
CA THR A 203 -8.42 13.83 -0.39
C THR A 203 -8.23 13.74 -1.90
N ARG A 204 -7.89 14.85 -2.56
CA ARG A 204 -7.62 14.88 -4.01
C ARG A 204 -6.47 13.94 -4.40
N LEU A 205 -5.35 13.98 -3.68
CA LEU A 205 -4.22 13.09 -3.93
C LEU A 205 -4.59 11.62 -3.78
N LYS A 206 -5.40 11.30 -2.76
CA LYS A 206 -5.89 9.92 -2.56
C LYS A 206 -6.79 9.45 -3.71
N THR A 207 -7.72 10.28 -4.16
CA THR A 207 -8.60 9.93 -5.29
C THR A 207 -7.81 9.80 -6.61
N GLN A 208 -6.87 10.71 -6.87
CA GLN A 208 -6.00 10.62 -8.04
C GLN A 208 -5.14 9.35 -8.04
N LYS A 209 -4.58 8.98 -6.88
CA LYS A 209 -3.82 7.74 -6.74
C LYS A 209 -4.66 6.51 -7.08
N ILE A 210 -5.89 6.43 -6.53
CA ILE A 210 -6.81 5.31 -6.81
C ILE A 210 -7.16 5.26 -8.31
N ALA A 211 -7.47 6.41 -8.91
CA ALA A 211 -7.80 6.48 -10.34
C ALA A 211 -6.62 6.03 -11.22
N LEU A 212 -5.39 6.44 -10.87
CA LEU A 212 -4.18 6.02 -11.57
C LEU A 212 -3.93 4.50 -11.45
N GLU A 213 -4.10 3.94 -10.24
CA GLU A 213 -3.96 2.49 -10.01
C GLU A 213 -4.99 1.69 -10.84
N GLN A 214 -6.24 2.17 -10.91
CA GLN A 214 -7.28 1.56 -11.74
C GLN A 214 -6.96 1.66 -13.23
N ALA A 215 -6.51 2.81 -13.71
CA ALA A 215 -6.11 2.98 -15.11
C ALA A 215 -4.94 2.07 -15.48
N LEU A 216 -3.93 1.96 -14.62
CA LEU A 216 -2.79 1.04 -14.81
C LEU A 216 -3.23 -0.43 -14.81
N ALA A 217 -4.15 -0.82 -13.94
CA ALA A 217 -4.70 -2.18 -13.93
C ALA A 217 -5.45 -2.48 -15.25
N HIS A 218 -6.26 -1.55 -15.72
CA HIS A 218 -6.99 -1.68 -16.97
C HIS A 218 -6.06 -1.80 -18.19
N ILE A 219 -5.02 -0.94 -18.28
CA ILE A 219 -4.00 -1.03 -19.34
C ILE A 219 -3.29 -2.40 -19.30
N LYS A 220 -2.93 -2.87 -18.10
CA LYS A 220 -2.29 -4.19 -17.94
C LYS A 220 -3.21 -5.32 -18.39
N GLU A 221 -4.50 -5.23 -18.12
CA GLU A 221 -5.49 -6.23 -18.54
C GLU A 221 -5.69 -6.23 -20.06
N MET A 222 -5.85 -5.07 -20.68
CA MET A 222 -5.89 -4.97 -22.14
C MET A 222 -4.64 -5.53 -22.80
N ALA A 223 -3.46 -5.20 -22.25
CA ALA A 223 -2.17 -5.71 -22.74
C ALA A 223 -1.89 -7.19 -22.37
N ALA A 224 -2.83 -7.88 -21.70
CA ALA A 224 -2.70 -9.29 -21.33
C ALA A 224 -3.43 -10.25 -22.27
N ARG A 225 -4.24 -9.74 -23.20
CA ARG A 225 -4.99 -10.55 -24.16
C ARG A 225 -4.40 -10.45 -25.57
N ASP A 226 -4.63 -11.49 -26.35
CA ASP A 226 -4.37 -11.52 -27.79
C ASP A 226 -5.54 -10.86 -28.53
N GLU A 227 -5.26 -9.87 -29.37
CA GLU A 227 -6.29 -9.08 -30.05
C GLU A 227 -7.17 -9.88 -31.01
N LEU A 228 -6.61 -10.96 -31.60
CA LEU A 228 -7.33 -11.79 -32.56
C LEU A 228 -8.28 -12.77 -31.88
N THR A 229 -7.80 -13.45 -30.86
CA THR A 229 -8.51 -14.60 -30.23
C THR A 229 -9.21 -14.25 -28.92
N GLY A 230 -8.87 -13.11 -28.30
CA GLY A 230 -9.35 -12.71 -26.97
C GLY A 230 -8.78 -13.55 -25.81
N LEU A 231 -8.00 -14.58 -26.10
CA LEU A 231 -7.33 -15.41 -25.10
C LEU A 231 -6.19 -14.65 -24.40
N PRO A 232 -5.73 -15.09 -23.23
CA PRO A 232 -4.44 -14.67 -22.68
C PRO A 232 -3.33 -14.74 -23.74
N ASN A 233 -2.54 -13.67 -23.83
CA ASN A 233 -1.37 -13.65 -24.69
C ASN A 233 -0.17 -14.32 -24.01
N ARG A 234 0.93 -14.51 -24.76
CA ARG A 234 2.16 -15.15 -24.28
C ARG A 234 2.65 -14.57 -22.93
N ARG A 235 2.63 -13.25 -22.79
CA ARG A 235 3.09 -12.56 -21.56
C ARG A 235 2.20 -12.92 -20.36
N ARG A 236 0.88 -12.96 -20.54
CA ARG A 236 -0.05 -13.34 -19.46
C ARG A 236 0.08 -14.83 -19.11
N MET A 237 0.28 -15.71 -20.09
CA MET A 237 0.52 -17.13 -19.84
C MET A 237 1.80 -17.37 -19.05
N MET A 238 2.89 -16.66 -19.35
CA MET A 238 4.12 -16.73 -18.54
C MET A 238 3.88 -16.32 -17.09
N THR A 239 3.09 -15.26 -16.86
CA THR A 239 2.73 -14.84 -15.50
C THR A 239 1.93 -15.91 -14.78
N LEU A 240 0.93 -16.53 -15.43
CA LEU A 240 0.11 -17.59 -14.86
C LEU A 240 0.93 -18.83 -14.52
N LEU A 241 1.85 -19.24 -15.39
CA LEU A 241 2.77 -20.35 -15.12
C LEU A 241 3.62 -20.08 -13.87
N GLN A 242 4.17 -18.87 -13.75
CA GLN A 242 4.99 -18.46 -12.59
C GLN A 242 4.18 -18.42 -11.29
N GLU A 243 2.92 -17.96 -11.34
CA GLU A 243 1.98 -17.98 -10.22
C GLU A 243 1.71 -19.42 -9.76
N HIS A 244 1.50 -20.37 -10.71
CA HIS A 244 1.26 -21.78 -10.42
C HIS A 244 2.51 -22.47 -9.88
N ALA A 245 3.70 -22.21 -10.43
CA ALA A 245 4.96 -22.71 -9.90
C ALA A 245 5.19 -22.26 -8.44
N THR A 246 4.91 -20.98 -8.16
CA THR A 246 4.99 -20.45 -6.79
C THR A 246 3.99 -21.10 -5.84
N ARG A 247 2.78 -21.41 -6.31
CA ARG A 247 1.78 -22.15 -5.53
C ARG A 247 2.24 -23.58 -5.25
N TYR A 248 2.74 -24.28 -6.27
CA TYR A 248 3.24 -25.64 -6.14
C TYR A 248 4.38 -25.74 -5.11
N ALA A 249 5.34 -24.84 -5.15
CA ALA A 249 6.42 -24.75 -4.15
C ALA A 249 5.93 -24.53 -2.70
N ARG A 250 4.67 -24.11 -2.51
CA ARG A 250 4.01 -23.93 -1.20
C ARG A 250 3.06 -25.08 -0.85
N GLY A 251 3.17 -26.22 -1.54
CA GLY A 251 2.31 -27.39 -1.32
C GLY A 251 0.99 -27.37 -2.08
N GLY A 252 0.85 -26.49 -3.08
CA GLY A 252 -0.31 -26.47 -3.99
C GLY A 252 -0.30 -27.63 -5.01
N PRO A 253 -1.33 -27.73 -5.86
CA PRO A 253 -1.44 -28.78 -6.84
C PRO A 253 -0.34 -28.72 -7.89
N ARG A 254 0.08 -29.89 -8.36
CA ARG A 254 0.93 -30.04 -9.55
C ARG A 254 0.21 -29.52 -10.78
N PHE A 255 0.94 -29.25 -11.85
CA PHE A 255 0.35 -28.84 -13.11
C PHE A 255 1.18 -29.32 -14.30
N TYR A 256 0.51 -29.37 -15.46
CA TYR A 256 1.11 -29.66 -16.74
C TYR A 256 1.14 -28.41 -17.61
N VAL A 257 2.19 -28.30 -18.40
CA VAL A 257 2.30 -27.35 -19.51
C VAL A 257 2.06 -28.12 -20.79
N CYS A 258 1.18 -27.61 -21.65
CA CYS A 258 0.92 -28.21 -22.95
C CYS A 258 1.05 -27.15 -24.04
N ILE A 259 1.82 -27.45 -25.08
CA ILE A 259 1.87 -26.66 -26.30
C ILE A 259 1.03 -27.36 -27.36
N ILE A 260 0.15 -26.57 -27.99
CA ILE A 260 -0.74 -26.98 -29.07
C ILE A 260 -0.37 -26.20 -30.31
N ASP A 261 -0.32 -26.86 -31.46
CA ASP A 261 -0.08 -26.26 -32.77
C ASP A 261 -1.10 -26.81 -33.79
N LEU A 262 -1.71 -25.89 -34.54
CA LEU A 262 -2.70 -26.24 -35.57
C LEU A 262 -2.02 -26.88 -36.78
N ASP A 263 -2.33 -28.14 -37.01
CA ASP A 263 -1.72 -28.91 -38.11
C ASP A 263 -2.05 -28.28 -39.47
N HIS A 264 -1.03 -28.08 -40.29
CA HIS A 264 -1.16 -27.56 -41.67
C HIS A 264 -1.78 -26.18 -41.77
N PHE A 265 -1.72 -25.33 -40.73
CA PHE A 265 -2.30 -23.99 -40.67
C PHE A 265 -1.78 -23.09 -41.83
N LYS A 266 -0.49 -23.23 -42.17
CA LYS A 266 0.10 -22.51 -43.29
C LYS A 266 -0.64 -22.82 -44.59
N ASN A 267 -1.00 -24.10 -44.85
CA ASN A 267 -1.74 -24.48 -46.05
C ASN A 267 -3.12 -23.80 -46.10
N ILE A 268 -3.78 -23.62 -44.98
CA ILE A 268 -5.05 -22.88 -44.91
C ILE A 268 -4.83 -21.43 -45.34
N ASN A 269 -3.80 -20.77 -44.78
CA ASN A 269 -3.46 -19.40 -45.19
C ASN A 269 -3.12 -19.29 -46.70
N ASP A 270 -2.29 -20.20 -47.19
CA ASP A 270 -1.82 -20.18 -48.59
C ASP A 270 -2.97 -20.46 -49.54
N THR A 271 -3.97 -21.26 -49.17
CA THR A 271 -5.11 -21.62 -50.04
C THR A 271 -6.26 -20.65 -49.94
N TYR A 272 -6.60 -20.16 -48.72
CA TYR A 272 -7.84 -19.40 -48.49
C TYR A 272 -7.58 -17.97 -48.00
N GLY A 273 -6.30 -17.58 -47.86
CA GLY A 273 -5.88 -16.25 -47.41
C GLY A 273 -5.87 -16.10 -45.89
N HIS A 274 -5.17 -15.08 -45.40
CA HIS A 274 -4.98 -14.80 -43.97
C HIS A 274 -6.28 -14.56 -43.22
N ALA A 275 -7.28 -13.96 -43.82
CA ALA A 275 -8.59 -13.73 -43.20
C ALA A 275 -9.29 -15.06 -42.82
N ALA A 276 -9.11 -16.09 -43.63
CA ALA A 276 -9.62 -17.43 -43.34
C ALA A 276 -8.84 -18.11 -42.19
N GLY A 277 -7.51 -17.97 -42.19
CA GLY A 277 -6.68 -18.44 -41.06
C GLY A 277 -7.04 -17.74 -39.75
N ASP A 278 -7.27 -16.43 -39.77
CA ASP A 278 -7.73 -15.68 -38.59
C ASP A 278 -9.09 -16.20 -38.06
N ALA A 279 -10.01 -16.54 -38.98
CA ALA A 279 -11.30 -17.14 -38.59
C ALA A 279 -11.13 -18.52 -37.95
N VAL A 280 -10.19 -19.33 -38.44
CA VAL A 280 -9.83 -20.62 -37.84
C VAL A 280 -9.27 -20.47 -36.45
N LEU A 281 -8.36 -19.53 -36.24
CA LEU A 281 -7.77 -19.24 -34.92
C LEU A 281 -8.84 -18.79 -33.91
N ARG A 282 -9.79 -17.93 -34.34
CA ARG A 282 -10.92 -17.51 -33.50
C ARG A 282 -11.84 -18.69 -33.14
N ALA A 283 -12.16 -19.53 -34.13
CA ALA A 283 -13.01 -20.69 -33.92
C ALA A 283 -12.37 -21.71 -32.95
N PHE A 284 -11.09 -22.00 -33.13
CA PHE A 284 -10.33 -22.85 -32.21
C PHE A 284 -10.33 -22.29 -30.80
N ALA A 285 -10.02 -21.00 -30.62
CA ALA A 285 -9.99 -20.33 -29.33
C ALA A 285 -11.37 -20.37 -28.63
N ALA A 286 -12.45 -20.10 -29.36
CA ALA A 286 -13.81 -20.15 -28.84
C ALA A 286 -14.19 -21.56 -28.39
N GLN A 287 -13.90 -22.60 -29.20
CA GLN A 287 -14.20 -23.97 -28.87
C GLN A 287 -13.36 -24.47 -27.68
N ALA A 288 -12.09 -24.08 -27.60
CA ALA A 288 -11.24 -24.41 -26.46
C ALA A 288 -11.80 -23.86 -25.15
N GLN A 289 -12.32 -22.61 -25.15
CA GLN A 289 -12.95 -22.02 -23.97
C GLN A 289 -14.23 -22.74 -23.53
N VAL A 290 -14.98 -23.33 -24.46
CA VAL A 290 -16.19 -24.08 -24.14
C VAL A 290 -15.87 -25.45 -23.53
N VAL A 291 -14.84 -26.15 -24.04
CA VAL A 291 -14.51 -27.53 -23.69
C VAL A 291 -13.63 -27.64 -22.45
N LEU A 292 -12.74 -26.67 -22.25
CA LEU A 292 -11.81 -26.64 -21.11
C LEU A 292 -12.55 -26.25 -19.83
N ARG A 293 -12.06 -26.77 -18.70
CA ARG A 293 -12.61 -26.42 -17.37
C ARG A 293 -12.23 -25.01 -16.99
N ALA A 294 -12.97 -24.41 -16.06
CA ALA A 294 -12.65 -23.10 -15.50
C ALA A 294 -11.26 -23.02 -14.82
N THR A 295 -10.71 -24.17 -14.40
CA THR A 295 -9.37 -24.28 -13.83
C THR A 295 -8.26 -24.37 -14.88
N ASP A 296 -8.59 -24.79 -16.11
CA ASP A 296 -7.66 -24.93 -17.20
C ASP A 296 -7.47 -23.55 -17.87
N MET A 297 -6.24 -23.22 -18.17
CA MET A 297 -5.93 -21.89 -18.72
C MET A 297 -5.29 -22.05 -20.08
N ILE A 298 -5.91 -21.48 -21.12
CA ILE A 298 -5.39 -21.48 -22.47
C ILE A 298 -5.06 -20.05 -22.91
N GLY A 299 -3.95 -19.89 -23.64
CA GLY A 299 -3.53 -18.64 -24.22
C GLY A 299 -2.89 -18.81 -25.59
N ARG A 300 -2.90 -17.78 -26.40
CA ARG A 300 -2.18 -17.78 -27.68
C ARG A 300 -0.70 -17.51 -27.43
N TRP A 301 0.14 -18.48 -27.86
CA TRP A 301 1.57 -18.44 -27.61
C TRP A 301 2.34 -17.71 -28.71
N GLY A 302 1.91 -17.90 -29.97
CA GLY A 302 2.43 -17.22 -31.16
C GLY A 302 1.80 -17.79 -32.41
N GLY A 303 1.71 -17.05 -33.49
CA GLY A 303 1.22 -17.57 -34.78
C GLY A 303 -0.02 -18.46 -34.67
N GLU A 304 0.18 -19.75 -34.88
CA GLU A 304 -0.79 -20.84 -34.83
C GLU A 304 -0.65 -21.72 -33.55
N GLU A 305 0.19 -21.27 -32.61
CA GLU A 305 0.48 -22.00 -31.38
C GLU A 305 -0.32 -21.47 -30.18
N PHE A 306 -0.79 -22.41 -29.36
CA PHE A 306 -1.47 -22.15 -28.09
C PHE A 306 -0.76 -22.86 -26.95
N LEU A 307 -0.71 -22.21 -25.80
CA LEU A 307 -0.18 -22.78 -24.57
C LEU A 307 -1.31 -23.01 -23.59
N LEU A 308 -1.33 -24.22 -23.02
CA LEU A 308 -2.33 -24.66 -22.06
C LEU A 308 -1.64 -24.96 -20.73
N LEU A 309 -2.17 -24.43 -19.64
CA LEU A 309 -1.81 -24.77 -18.29
C LEU A 309 -2.94 -25.61 -17.69
N LEU A 310 -2.62 -26.79 -17.23
CA LEU A 310 -3.56 -27.77 -16.68
C LEU A 310 -3.17 -28.10 -15.24
N PRO A 311 -3.85 -27.53 -14.22
CA PRO A 311 -3.66 -27.98 -12.84
C PRO A 311 -4.07 -29.44 -12.72
N GLU A 312 -3.23 -30.24 -12.04
CA GLU A 312 -3.51 -31.67 -11.81
C GLU A 312 -4.77 -31.81 -10.95
N SER A 313 -5.81 -32.40 -11.53
CA SER A 313 -6.99 -32.88 -10.79
C SER A 313 -6.75 -34.33 -10.36
N PRO A 314 -7.45 -34.86 -9.29
CA PRO A 314 -7.24 -36.22 -8.84
C PRO A 314 -7.41 -37.21 -10.00
N PRO A 315 -6.84 -38.41 -9.92
CA PRO A 315 -6.03 -39.03 -10.93
C PRO A 315 -6.72 -39.14 -12.28
N GLY A 316 -6.32 -38.24 -13.18
CA GLY A 316 -6.78 -38.20 -14.56
C GLY A 316 -5.60 -37.97 -15.48
N GLU A 317 -5.63 -38.61 -16.63
CA GLU A 317 -4.62 -38.34 -17.65
C GLU A 317 -4.68 -36.89 -18.09
N PRO A 318 -3.54 -36.14 -18.12
CA PRO A 318 -3.49 -34.74 -18.54
C PRO A 318 -4.01 -34.56 -19.98
N THR A 319 -3.99 -35.61 -20.77
CA THR A 319 -4.44 -35.65 -22.17
C THR A 319 -5.96 -35.58 -22.36
N LEU A 320 -6.76 -35.95 -21.32
CA LEU A 320 -8.23 -36.00 -21.44
C LEU A 320 -8.87 -34.68 -21.85
N ALA A 321 -8.39 -33.56 -21.30
CA ALA A 321 -8.91 -32.23 -21.65
C ALA A 321 -8.67 -31.91 -23.14
N VAL A 322 -7.47 -32.24 -23.64
CA VAL A 322 -7.07 -32.05 -25.02
C VAL A 322 -7.71 -33.04 -25.96
N ALA A 323 -7.93 -34.29 -25.49
CA ALA A 323 -8.70 -35.30 -26.24
C ALA A 323 -10.14 -34.82 -26.47
N ARG A 324 -10.84 -34.36 -25.43
CA ARG A 324 -12.19 -33.77 -25.57
C ARG A 324 -12.20 -32.59 -26.54
N LEU A 325 -11.19 -31.74 -26.51
CA LEU A 325 -11.08 -30.62 -27.45
C LEU A 325 -10.90 -31.14 -28.89
N ARG A 326 -10.07 -32.17 -29.10
CA ARG A 326 -9.87 -32.81 -30.41
C ARG A 326 -11.16 -33.41 -30.93
N ASP A 327 -11.88 -34.14 -30.11
CA ASP A 327 -13.16 -34.75 -30.47
C ASP A 327 -14.21 -33.72 -30.82
N SER A 328 -14.27 -32.63 -30.06
CA SER A 328 -15.21 -31.54 -30.32
C SER A 328 -14.94 -30.75 -31.63
N LEU A 329 -13.69 -30.77 -32.09
CA LEU A 329 -13.27 -30.11 -33.35
C LEU A 329 -13.35 -31.05 -34.55
N ALA A 330 -13.43 -32.39 -34.35
CA ALA A 330 -13.39 -33.38 -35.42
C ALA A 330 -14.54 -33.18 -36.43
N ASP A 331 -15.74 -32.89 -35.93
CA ASP A 331 -16.95 -32.72 -36.77
C ASP A 331 -17.29 -31.23 -37.02
N MET A 332 -16.58 -30.31 -36.35
CA MET A 332 -16.83 -28.89 -36.46
C MET A 332 -16.13 -28.31 -37.69
N PRO A 333 -16.82 -27.52 -38.52
CA PRO A 333 -16.16 -26.72 -39.58
C PRO A 333 -15.09 -25.79 -38.99
N ALA A 334 -14.00 -25.62 -39.73
CA ALA A 334 -12.92 -24.71 -39.31
C ALA A 334 -13.41 -23.28 -39.06
N SER A 335 -14.38 -22.82 -39.81
CA SER A 335 -15.14 -21.58 -39.62
C SER A 335 -16.40 -21.63 -40.50
N GLN A 336 -17.30 -20.67 -40.30
CA GLN A 336 -18.46 -20.48 -41.19
C GLN A 336 -18.04 -20.20 -42.67
N LEU A 337 -16.84 -19.64 -42.86
CA LEU A 337 -16.27 -19.35 -44.17
C LEU A 337 -15.65 -20.57 -44.85
N LEU A 338 -15.37 -21.63 -44.07
CA LEU A 338 -14.66 -22.83 -44.50
C LEU A 338 -15.38 -24.09 -44.02
N PRO A 339 -16.60 -24.37 -44.50
CA PRO A 339 -17.41 -25.51 -44.05
C PRO A 339 -16.79 -26.89 -44.35
N GLU A 340 -15.96 -26.99 -45.38
CA GLU A 340 -15.28 -28.22 -45.77
C GLU A 340 -13.98 -28.49 -45.03
N VAL A 341 -13.39 -27.49 -44.36
CA VAL A 341 -12.11 -27.60 -43.67
C VAL A 341 -12.34 -28.03 -42.23
N ARG A 342 -11.59 -29.04 -41.75
CA ARG A 342 -11.57 -29.50 -40.38
C ARG A 342 -10.26 -29.10 -39.69
N VAL A 343 -10.36 -28.52 -38.49
CA VAL A 343 -9.19 -28.14 -37.71
C VAL A 343 -8.63 -29.39 -37.04
N ARG A 344 -7.36 -29.69 -37.32
CA ARG A 344 -6.58 -30.69 -36.61
C ARG A 344 -5.44 -30.00 -35.89
N PHE A 345 -4.98 -30.61 -34.80
CA PHE A 345 -3.86 -30.08 -34.05
C PHE A 345 -3.03 -31.15 -33.38
N SER A 346 -1.76 -30.91 -33.20
CA SER A 346 -0.82 -31.70 -32.42
C SER A 346 -0.59 -31.03 -31.08
N ALA A 347 -0.37 -31.81 -30.02
CA ALA A 347 -0.16 -31.32 -28.68
C ALA A 347 0.98 -32.07 -27.98
N GLY A 348 1.84 -31.31 -27.31
CA GLY A 348 2.93 -31.81 -26.48
C GLY A 348 2.79 -31.38 -25.04
N PHE A 349 2.93 -32.33 -24.11
CA PHE A 349 2.77 -32.12 -22.67
C PHE A 349 4.07 -32.34 -21.94
N ALA A 350 4.29 -31.52 -20.92
CA ALA A 350 5.32 -31.73 -19.90
C ALA A 350 4.75 -31.44 -18.50
N ARG A 351 5.04 -32.29 -17.53
CA ARG A 351 4.74 -32.02 -16.13
C ARG A 351 5.77 -31.01 -15.61
N TYR A 352 5.31 -29.98 -14.92
CA TYR A 352 6.21 -29.06 -14.22
C TYR A 352 6.88 -29.77 -13.03
N GLU A 353 8.21 -29.67 -12.95
CA GLU A 353 9.00 -30.22 -11.84
C GLU A 353 9.33 -29.11 -10.82
N GLU A 354 9.31 -29.45 -9.53
CA GLU A 354 9.50 -28.47 -8.47
C GLU A 354 10.90 -27.83 -8.54
N GLY A 355 10.92 -26.50 -8.57
CA GLY A 355 12.16 -25.73 -8.60
C GLY A 355 12.80 -25.56 -9.98
N GLU A 356 12.24 -26.14 -11.04
CA GLU A 356 12.75 -25.90 -12.38
C GLU A 356 12.34 -24.51 -12.92
N PRO A 357 13.14 -23.89 -13.79
CA PRO A 357 12.70 -22.75 -14.56
C PRO A 357 11.51 -23.10 -15.47
N ILE A 358 10.52 -22.22 -15.55
CA ILE A 358 9.33 -22.43 -16.41
C ILE A 358 9.72 -22.71 -17.87
N ASP A 359 10.77 -22.05 -18.37
CA ASP A 359 11.23 -22.24 -19.75
C ASP A 359 11.65 -23.69 -20.04
N GLN A 360 12.21 -24.41 -19.05
CA GLN A 360 12.56 -25.82 -19.20
C GLN A 360 11.32 -26.73 -19.35
N ALA A 361 10.26 -26.46 -18.60
CA ALA A 361 8.98 -27.17 -18.76
C ALA A 361 8.39 -26.91 -20.15
N ILE A 362 8.45 -25.66 -20.62
CA ILE A 362 8.00 -25.28 -21.96
C ILE A 362 8.82 -25.99 -23.04
N GLU A 363 10.15 -26.06 -22.92
CA GLU A 363 11.02 -26.78 -23.85
C GLU A 363 10.73 -28.28 -23.90
N ARG A 364 10.40 -28.90 -22.76
CA ARG A 364 9.96 -30.32 -22.77
C ARG A 364 8.63 -30.49 -23.47
N ALA A 365 7.66 -29.59 -23.24
CA ALA A 365 6.38 -29.64 -23.95
C ALA A 365 6.56 -29.40 -25.45
N ASP A 366 7.48 -28.55 -25.89
CA ASP A 366 7.80 -28.35 -27.30
C ASP A 366 8.43 -29.60 -27.94
N ARG A 367 9.36 -30.27 -27.23
CA ARG A 367 9.91 -31.56 -27.70
C ARG A 367 8.82 -32.60 -27.84
N ALA A 368 7.86 -32.65 -26.91
CA ALA A 368 6.71 -33.56 -27.02
C ALA A 368 5.81 -33.20 -28.22
N LEU A 369 5.60 -31.91 -28.48
CA LEU A 369 4.87 -31.46 -29.66
C LEU A 369 5.57 -31.87 -30.97
N TYR A 370 6.88 -31.70 -31.04
CA TYR A 370 7.68 -32.15 -32.18
C TYR A 370 7.52 -33.66 -32.42
N ALA A 371 7.58 -34.46 -31.35
CA ALA A 371 7.34 -35.93 -31.45
C ALA A 371 5.93 -36.23 -31.95
N ALA A 372 4.90 -35.49 -31.50
CA ALA A 372 3.53 -35.65 -31.97
C ALA A 372 3.41 -35.36 -33.49
N LYS A 373 4.04 -34.29 -33.96
CA LYS A 373 4.09 -33.91 -35.37
C LYS A 373 4.82 -34.96 -36.23
N SER A 374 5.96 -35.48 -35.75
CA SER A 374 6.77 -36.47 -36.43
C SER A 374 6.08 -37.86 -36.52
N ALA A 375 5.28 -38.19 -35.50
CA ALA A 375 4.52 -39.47 -35.46
C ALA A 375 3.24 -39.47 -36.32
N GLY A 376 3.00 -38.41 -37.14
CA GLY A 376 1.86 -38.37 -38.07
C GLY A 376 0.78 -37.35 -37.69
N ARG A 377 1.07 -36.41 -36.80
CA ARG A 377 0.18 -35.30 -36.39
C ARG A 377 -1.14 -35.74 -35.72
N ASN A 378 -2.04 -34.77 -35.50
CA ASN A 378 -3.38 -34.96 -34.90
C ASN A 378 -3.37 -35.87 -33.64
N ARG A 379 -2.38 -35.67 -32.77
CA ARG A 379 -2.19 -36.49 -31.56
C ARG A 379 -1.56 -35.71 -30.43
N SER A 380 -1.56 -36.32 -29.26
CA SER A 380 -0.89 -35.81 -28.06
C SER A 380 0.27 -36.72 -27.66
N VAL A 381 1.36 -36.11 -27.21
CA VAL A 381 2.53 -36.84 -26.63
C VAL A 381 2.82 -36.21 -25.27
N VAL A 382 3.15 -37.03 -24.28
CA VAL A 382 3.54 -36.62 -22.91
C VAL A 382 5.00 -37.01 -22.68
N LEU A 383 5.82 -36.10 -22.19
CA LEU A 383 7.21 -36.31 -21.75
C LEU A 383 7.35 -36.07 -20.26
#